data_c2e9487b49cdc7b2e26eb43a438711a8
#
_entry.id   c2e9487b49cdc7b2e26eb43a438711a8
#
_cell.length_a   1.000
_cell.length_b   1.000
_cell.length_c   1.000
_cell.angle_alpha   90.00
_cell.angle_beta   90.00
_cell.angle_gamma   90.00
#
_symmetry.space_group_name_H-M   'P 1'
#
loop_
_entity.id
_entity.type
_entity.pdbx_description
1 polymer ?
#
loop_
_entity_poly.entity_id
_entity_poly.type
_entity_poly.pdbx_seq_one_letter_code
_entity_poly.pdbx_strand_id
1 'polypeptide(L)'
;MCIRDSSVAEDSLLPGLARLAETLHRNHTPVFVQLNHAGSKASKNDCPAVGPSAGAGPLEGAFESEFQELSPDGIAGLADKFRKAALRAKQAGFDGVELHAAHGYLLNQFYSPLTNRRTDVYGGQTLDSRIRFLLETLKAVRGAVGEEYPIAVRLGGCDYKEGGSSIADSVSACIALEKAGADLLDISGGLFG
;
A
#
# COMPACT_ATOMS: atom_id res chain seq x y z
N MET A 1 3.80 -1.67 -9.89
CA MET A 1 4.73 -1.67 -8.75
C MET A 1 6.10 -1.34 -9.28
N CYS A 2 6.67 -0.23 -8.83
CA CYS A 2 7.88 0.35 -9.42
C CYS A 2 9.04 0.16 -8.43
N ILE A 3 9.72 -0.97 -8.49
CA ILE A 3 10.94 -1.20 -7.71
C ILE A 3 11.94 -1.93 -8.61
N ARG A 4 13.16 -1.38 -8.71
CA ARG A 4 14.19 -1.88 -9.63
C ARG A 4 14.76 -3.23 -9.22
N ASP A 5 14.87 -3.51 -7.92
CA ASP A 5 15.69 -4.63 -7.43
C ASP A 5 14.89 -5.80 -6.83
N SER A 6 13.65 -5.58 -6.39
CA SER A 6 12.81 -6.60 -5.75
C SER A 6 11.37 -6.51 -6.22
N SER A 7 11.16 -6.41 -7.53
CA SER A 7 9.82 -6.27 -8.10
C SER A 7 9.06 -7.59 -8.04
N VAL A 8 7.79 -7.51 -7.60
CA VAL A 8 6.80 -8.60 -7.72
C VAL A 8 5.76 -8.30 -8.81
N ALA A 9 6.12 -7.45 -9.78
CA ALA A 9 5.20 -6.94 -10.79
C ALA A 9 4.84 -7.96 -11.87
N GLU A 10 5.76 -8.90 -12.19
CA GLU A 10 5.66 -9.79 -13.34
C GLU A 10 6.03 -11.24 -12.98
N ASP A 11 5.46 -12.19 -13.68
CA ASP A 11 5.70 -13.62 -13.46
C ASP A 11 7.14 -14.05 -13.82
N SER A 12 7.78 -13.31 -14.72
CA SER A 12 9.19 -13.50 -15.09
C SER A 12 10.17 -13.36 -13.90
N LEU A 13 9.74 -12.69 -12.83
CA LEU A 13 10.55 -12.46 -11.63
C LEU A 13 10.43 -13.58 -10.58
N LEU A 14 9.45 -14.49 -10.72
CA LEU A 14 9.22 -15.60 -9.79
C LEU A 14 10.48 -16.42 -9.46
N PRO A 15 11.33 -16.83 -10.44
CA PRO A 15 12.51 -17.62 -10.11
C PRO A 15 13.51 -16.90 -9.20
N GLY A 16 13.66 -15.57 -9.37
CA GLY A 16 14.52 -14.75 -8.52
C GLY A 16 13.96 -14.59 -7.10
N LEU A 17 12.66 -14.34 -7.01
CA LEU A 17 11.94 -14.23 -5.73
C LEU A 17 11.97 -15.55 -4.95
N ALA A 18 11.77 -16.69 -5.61
CA ALA A 18 11.84 -18.01 -4.97
C ALA A 18 13.23 -18.30 -4.41
N ARG A 19 14.30 -17.96 -5.15
CA ARG A 19 15.67 -18.11 -4.64
C ARG A 19 15.94 -17.23 -3.41
N LEU A 20 15.36 -16.03 -3.36
CA LEU A 20 15.47 -15.16 -2.19
C LEU A 20 14.80 -15.78 -0.98
N ALA A 21 13.54 -16.21 -1.11
CA ALA A 21 12.80 -16.88 -0.03
C ALA A 21 13.53 -18.13 0.45
N GLU A 22 13.97 -19.01 -0.46
CA GLU A 22 14.72 -20.21 -0.14
C GLU A 22 16.03 -19.91 0.60
N THR A 23 16.75 -18.85 0.20
CA THR A 23 18.01 -18.47 0.85
C THR A 23 17.80 -18.07 2.31
N LEU A 24 16.70 -17.37 2.61
CA LEU A 24 16.34 -16.98 3.98
C LEU A 24 15.86 -18.17 4.79
N HIS A 25 15.06 -19.06 4.20
CA HIS A 25 14.58 -20.29 4.84
C HIS A 25 15.71 -21.27 5.21
N ARG A 26 16.80 -21.32 4.44
CA ARG A 26 17.99 -22.13 4.82
C ARG A 26 18.58 -21.73 6.18
N ASN A 27 18.31 -20.51 6.63
CA ASN A 27 18.69 -20.02 7.96
C ASN A 27 17.52 -20.05 8.95
N HIS A 28 16.47 -20.81 8.67
CA HIS A 28 15.26 -20.95 9.51
C HIS A 28 14.58 -19.61 9.81
N THR A 29 14.64 -18.67 8.86
CA THR A 29 14.07 -17.31 9.00
C THR A 29 12.80 -17.22 8.19
N PRO A 30 11.61 -17.01 8.82
CA PRO A 30 10.40 -16.63 8.10
C PRO A 30 10.60 -15.29 7.37
N VAL A 31 10.00 -15.14 6.19
CA VAL A 31 10.19 -13.96 5.37
C VAL A 31 8.88 -13.45 4.78
N PHE A 32 8.60 -12.17 5.00
CA PHE A 32 7.51 -11.45 4.36
C PHE A 32 8.07 -10.54 3.26
N VAL A 33 7.27 -10.33 2.21
CA VAL A 33 7.55 -9.30 1.21
C VAL A 33 6.59 -8.14 1.37
N GLN A 34 7.14 -6.92 1.49
CA GLN A 34 6.33 -5.71 1.54
C GLN A 34 5.92 -5.28 0.12
N LEU A 35 4.61 -5.18 -0.09
CA LEU A 35 4.01 -4.74 -1.34
C LEU A 35 3.76 -3.23 -1.29
N ASN A 36 4.37 -2.50 -2.20
CA ASN A 36 4.29 -1.04 -2.24
C ASN A 36 4.01 -0.52 -3.65
N HIS A 37 3.36 0.62 -3.73
CA HIS A 37 3.24 1.46 -4.92
C HIS A 37 3.63 2.89 -4.56
N ALA A 38 4.61 3.44 -5.26
CA ALA A 38 5.18 4.74 -4.93
C ALA A 38 4.18 5.91 -5.02
N GLY A 39 3.11 5.74 -5.81
CA GLY A 39 2.11 6.79 -5.97
C GLY A 39 2.69 8.02 -6.64
N SER A 40 2.43 9.20 -6.09
CA SER A 40 2.98 10.47 -6.56
C SER A 40 4.48 10.63 -6.29
N LYS A 41 5.09 9.75 -5.50
CA LYS A 41 6.56 9.66 -5.30
C LYS A 41 7.25 8.79 -6.37
N ALA A 42 6.52 8.29 -7.37
CA ALA A 42 7.14 7.49 -8.42
C ALA A 42 8.08 8.35 -9.27
N SER A 43 9.27 7.82 -9.55
CA SER A 43 10.18 8.46 -10.50
C SER A 43 9.62 8.39 -11.92
N LYS A 44 9.65 9.49 -12.65
CA LYS A 44 9.20 9.58 -14.05
C LYS A 44 9.86 8.55 -14.98
N ASN A 45 11.04 8.06 -14.60
CA ASN A 45 11.78 7.06 -15.37
C ASN A 45 11.32 5.62 -15.11
N ASP A 46 10.57 5.38 -14.03
CA ASP A 46 10.19 4.03 -13.61
C ASP A 46 8.73 3.71 -13.95
N CYS A 47 7.80 4.64 -13.71
CA CYS A 47 6.39 4.50 -14.06
C CYS A 47 5.68 5.86 -13.96
N PRO A 48 4.49 6.01 -14.57
CA PRO A 48 3.69 7.20 -14.38
C PRO A 48 3.39 7.43 -12.90
N ALA A 49 3.70 8.63 -12.41
CA ALA A 49 3.30 9.04 -11.08
C ALA A 49 1.78 9.23 -11.02
N VAL A 50 1.15 8.65 -10.01
CA VAL A 50 -0.31 8.71 -9.82
C VAL A 50 -0.63 8.97 -8.36
N GLY A 51 -1.79 9.54 -8.08
CA GLY A 51 -2.20 9.81 -6.70
C GLY A 51 -3.72 9.91 -6.53
N PRO A 52 -4.19 10.13 -5.29
CA PRO A 52 -5.63 10.31 -5.04
C PRO A 52 -6.19 11.58 -5.69
N SER A 53 -5.41 12.66 -5.75
CA SER A 53 -5.85 13.97 -6.24
C SER A 53 -4.76 14.64 -7.03
N ALA A 54 -5.08 15.26 -8.15
CA ALA A 54 -4.13 15.98 -9.00
C ALA A 54 -3.52 17.21 -8.30
N GLY A 55 -2.29 17.53 -8.69
CA GLY A 55 -1.58 18.72 -8.25
C GLY A 55 -0.87 18.57 -6.90
N ALA A 56 0.14 19.42 -6.69
CA ALA A 56 0.82 19.51 -5.41
C ALA A 56 -0.19 19.87 -4.32
N GLY A 57 -0.32 18.99 -3.32
CA GLY A 57 -1.04 19.29 -2.09
C GLY A 57 -0.24 20.26 -1.21
N PRO A 58 -0.63 20.45 0.06
CA PRO A 58 0.08 21.32 1.01
C PRO A 58 1.52 20.88 1.32
N LEU A 59 2.05 19.97 0.55
CA LEU A 59 3.35 19.31 0.71
C LEU A 59 4.27 19.64 -0.47
N GLU A 60 4.36 20.91 -0.84
CA GLU A 60 5.29 21.40 -1.87
C GLU A 60 6.70 20.81 -1.64
N GLY A 61 7.27 20.23 -2.70
CA GLY A 61 8.61 19.65 -2.67
C GLY A 61 8.71 18.19 -2.17
N ALA A 62 7.66 17.62 -1.60
CA ALA A 62 7.67 16.22 -1.14
C ALA A 62 7.21 15.20 -2.20
N PHE A 63 6.59 15.67 -3.29
CA PHE A 63 6.06 14.83 -4.37
C PHE A 63 6.50 15.39 -5.72
N GLU A 64 6.55 14.53 -6.72
CA GLU A 64 6.74 14.97 -8.12
C GLU A 64 5.64 15.98 -8.48
N SER A 65 6.03 17.08 -9.15
CA SER A 65 5.13 18.21 -9.45
C SER A 65 4.02 17.88 -10.44
N GLU A 66 4.14 16.78 -11.18
CA GLU A 66 3.20 16.36 -12.20
C GLU A 66 2.86 14.88 -12.03
N PHE A 67 1.74 14.59 -11.41
CA PHE A 67 1.18 13.25 -11.34
C PHE A 67 -0.30 13.25 -11.71
N GLN A 68 -0.80 12.12 -12.15
CA GLN A 68 -2.19 11.96 -12.58
C GLN A 68 -3.07 11.53 -11.41
N GLU A 69 -4.25 12.13 -11.33
CA GLU A 69 -5.30 11.63 -10.44
C GLU A 69 -5.82 10.28 -10.94
N LEU A 70 -5.93 9.32 -10.04
CA LEU A 70 -6.48 8.00 -10.36
C LEU A 70 -7.99 8.09 -10.55
N SER A 71 -8.48 7.55 -11.67
CA SER A 71 -9.90 7.28 -11.84
C SER A 71 -10.36 6.13 -10.93
N PRO A 72 -11.67 5.96 -10.65
CA PRO A 72 -12.18 4.79 -9.93
C PRO A 72 -11.75 3.46 -10.56
N ASP A 73 -11.76 3.35 -11.89
CA ASP A 73 -11.29 2.16 -12.61
C ASP A 73 -9.76 1.95 -12.42
N GLY A 74 -9.00 3.05 -12.39
CA GLY A 74 -7.58 3.01 -12.08
C GLY A 74 -7.30 2.50 -10.67
N ILE A 75 -8.09 2.91 -9.68
CA ILE A 75 -8.02 2.42 -8.30
C ILE A 75 -8.30 0.91 -8.23
N ALA A 76 -9.39 0.46 -8.86
CA ALA A 76 -9.73 -0.96 -8.93
C ALA A 76 -8.64 -1.78 -9.65
N GLY A 77 -8.08 -1.25 -10.75
CA GLY A 77 -6.96 -1.87 -11.46
C GLY A 77 -5.70 -2.00 -10.60
N LEU A 78 -5.44 -1.05 -9.70
CA LEU A 78 -4.31 -1.12 -8.76
C LEU A 78 -4.56 -2.12 -7.64
N ALA A 79 -5.78 -2.22 -7.10
CA ALA A 79 -6.13 -3.27 -6.14
C ALA A 79 -5.88 -4.67 -6.74
N ASP A 80 -6.23 -4.88 -8.03
CA ASP A 80 -5.93 -6.13 -8.73
C ASP A 80 -4.42 -6.38 -8.92
N LYS A 81 -3.63 -5.33 -9.14
CA LYS A 81 -2.16 -5.45 -9.18
C LYS A 81 -1.57 -5.88 -7.84
N PHE A 82 -2.05 -5.34 -6.71
CA PHE A 82 -1.66 -5.82 -5.37
C PHE A 82 -2.05 -7.28 -5.16
N ARG A 83 -3.26 -7.66 -5.54
CA ARG A 83 -3.74 -9.04 -5.51
C ARG A 83 -2.81 -9.99 -6.27
N LYS A 84 -2.46 -9.66 -7.51
CA LYS A 84 -1.53 -10.45 -8.35
C LYS A 84 -0.13 -10.53 -7.74
N ALA A 85 0.36 -9.42 -7.17
CA ALA A 85 1.66 -9.37 -6.51
C ALA A 85 1.71 -10.29 -5.28
N ALA A 86 0.64 -10.31 -4.47
CA ALA A 86 0.54 -11.21 -3.32
C ALA A 86 0.50 -12.69 -3.73
N LEU A 87 -0.19 -13.03 -4.83
CA LEU A 87 -0.16 -14.40 -5.38
C LEU A 87 1.24 -14.81 -5.80
N ARG A 88 2.00 -13.92 -6.46
CA ARG A 88 3.39 -14.20 -6.84
C ARG A 88 4.28 -14.40 -5.61
N ALA A 89 4.10 -13.57 -4.57
CA ALA A 89 4.83 -13.74 -3.33
C ALA A 89 4.57 -15.11 -2.72
N LYS A 90 3.31 -15.53 -2.62
CA LYS A 90 2.92 -16.85 -2.13
C LYS A 90 3.51 -17.97 -3.00
N GLN A 91 3.43 -17.85 -4.33
CA GLN A 91 4.02 -18.82 -5.27
C GLN A 91 5.55 -18.92 -5.18
N ALA A 92 6.20 -17.80 -4.87
CA ALA A 92 7.64 -17.75 -4.68
C ALA A 92 8.10 -18.30 -3.31
N GLY A 93 7.16 -18.68 -2.42
CA GLY A 93 7.47 -19.29 -1.14
C GLY A 93 7.68 -18.32 0.00
N PHE A 94 7.28 -17.05 -0.10
CA PHE A 94 7.25 -16.14 1.04
C PHE A 94 6.18 -16.59 2.05
N ASP A 95 6.46 -16.41 3.34
CA ASP A 95 5.57 -16.84 4.44
C ASP A 95 4.40 -15.88 4.67
N GLY A 96 4.46 -14.68 4.11
CA GLY A 96 3.40 -13.69 4.17
C GLY A 96 3.70 -12.47 3.32
N VAL A 97 2.76 -11.55 3.25
CA VAL A 97 2.90 -10.25 2.60
C VAL A 97 2.56 -9.13 3.56
N GLU A 98 3.13 -7.96 3.32
CA GLU A 98 2.80 -6.72 4.02
C GLU A 98 2.33 -5.67 3.03
N LEU A 99 1.15 -5.09 3.25
CA LEU A 99 0.65 -3.96 2.48
C LEU A 99 1.21 -2.66 3.06
N HIS A 100 1.94 -1.90 2.25
CA HIS A 100 2.56 -0.66 2.71
C HIS A 100 1.60 0.53 2.60
N ALA A 101 1.02 0.95 3.73
CA ALA A 101 0.09 2.06 3.85
C ALA A 101 0.62 3.19 4.77
N ALA A 102 1.93 3.45 4.71
CA ALA A 102 2.63 4.46 5.49
C ALA A 102 3.59 5.28 4.61
N HIS A 103 4.30 6.24 5.20
CA HIS A 103 5.45 6.98 4.65
C HIS A 103 5.16 7.73 3.34
N GLY A 104 3.90 8.15 3.14
CA GLY A 104 3.52 8.95 1.96
C GLY A 104 3.55 8.18 0.64
N TYR A 105 3.46 6.85 0.64
CA TYR A 105 3.24 6.05 -0.54
C TYR A 105 1.75 5.93 -0.87
N LEU A 106 1.39 5.31 -1.98
CA LEU A 106 0.06 5.42 -2.57
C LEU A 106 -1.09 5.14 -1.59
N LEU A 107 -1.06 4.04 -0.85
CA LEU A 107 -2.13 3.70 0.09
C LEU A 107 -2.20 4.72 1.25
N ASN A 108 -1.06 5.23 1.71
CA ASN A 108 -1.02 6.32 2.69
C ASN A 108 -1.49 7.65 2.09
N GLN A 109 -1.22 7.92 0.81
CA GLN A 109 -1.71 9.12 0.14
C GLN A 109 -3.25 9.16 0.06
N PHE A 110 -3.92 8.01 -0.06
CA PHE A 110 -5.38 7.91 0.05
C PHE A 110 -5.86 8.06 1.49
N TYR A 111 -5.13 7.52 2.45
CA TYR A 111 -5.47 7.58 3.87
C TYR A 111 -5.33 8.99 4.45
N SER A 112 -4.33 9.75 4.05
CA SER A 112 -4.08 11.09 4.58
C SER A 112 -5.00 12.15 3.97
N PRO A 113 -5.72 12.96 4.77
CA PRO A 113 -6.52 14.07 4.25
C PRO A 113 -5.67 15.20 3.65
N LEU A 114 -4.37 15.27 3.95
CA LEU A 114 -3.46 16.25 3.36
C LEU A 114 -3.21 16.02 1.87
N THR A 115 -3.28 14.77 1.41
CA THR A 115 -3.04 14.38 0.02
C THR A 115 -4.31 13.97 -0.72
N ASN A 116 -5.30 13.43 0.02
CA ASN A 116 -6.57 13.00 -0.54
C ASN A 116 -7.63 14.11 -0.43
N ARG A 117 -7.84 14.83 -1.52
CA ARG A 117 -8.85 15.91 -1.65
C ARG A 117 -10.04 15.49 -2.53
N ARG A 118 -10.18 14.19 -2.79
CA ARG A 118 -11.31 13.66 -3.56
C ARG A 118 -12.64 13.90 -2.84
N THR A 119 -13.70 13.97 -3.63
CA THR A 119 -15.08 14.14 -3.15
C THR A 119 -15.97 12.93 -3.46
N ASP A 120 -15.40 11.89 -4.09
CA ASP A 120 -16.09 10.64 -4.39
C ASP A 120 -15.98 9.63 -3.21
N VAL A 121 -16.37 8.39 -3.46
CA VAL A 121 -16.37 7.31 -2.45
C VAL A 121 -14.98 6.97 -1.87
N TYR A 122 -13.91 7.45 -2.49
CA TYR A 122 -12.52 7.34 -2.01
C TYR A 122 -12.02 8.66 -1.39
N GLY A 123 -12.92 9.59 -1.09
CA GLY A 123 -12.60 10.96 -0.74
C GLY A 123 -11.96 11.18 0.62
N GLY A 124 -11.26 12.31 0.77
CA GLY A 124 -10.51 12.67 1.98
C GLY A 124 -11.35 13.14 3.18
N GLN A 125 -12.66 13.29 3.01
CA GLN A 125 -13.53 13.96 3.99
C GLN A 125 -13.87 13.09 5.21
N THR A 126 -14.01 11.78 5.03
CA THR A 126 -14.31 10.84 6.12
C THR A 126 -13.25 9.75 6.19
N LEU A 127 -13.03 9.20 7.37
CA LEU A 127 -12.09 8.09 7.54
C LEU A 127 -12.49 6.89 6.68
N ASP A 128 -13.77 6.53 6.64
CA ASP A 128 -14.27 5.39 5.87
C ASP A 128 -13.95 5.52 4.37
N SER A 129 -14.09 6.72 3.83
CA SER A 129 -13.73 6.99 2.42
C SER A 129 -12.22 6.93 2.20
N ARG A 130 -11.42 7.48 3.14
CA ARG A 130 -9.95 7.49 3.06
C ARG A 130 -9.35 6.09 3.10
N ILE A 131 -9.88 5.21 3.95
CA ILE A 131 -9.36 3.83 4.08
C ILE A 131 -9.98 2.85 3.08
N ARG A 132 -10.98 3.26 2.31
CA ARG A 132 -11.70 2.37 1.37
C ARG A 132 -10.76 1.64 0.42
N PHE A 133 -9.85 2.35 -0.24
CA PHE A 133 -8.92 1.73 -1.18
C PHE A 133 -8.00 0.71 -0.50
N LEU A 134 -7.53 0.99 0.71
CA LEU A 134 -6.74 0.05 1.50
C LEU A 134 -7.55 -1.20 1.88
N LEU A 135 -8.81 -1.02 2.33
CA LEU A 135 -9.70 -2.14 2.66
C LEU A 135 -10.05 -3.00 1.43
N GLU A 136 -10.32 -2.39 0.28
CA GLU A 136 -10.58 -3.10 -0.97
C GLU A 136 -9.33 -3.87 -1.43
N THR A 137 -8.15 -3.27 -1.30
CA THR A 137 -6.87 -3.94 -1.58
C THR A 137 -6.65 -5.13 -0.66
N LEU A 138 -6.83 -4.96 0.67
CA LEU A 138 -6.71 -6.05 1.65
C LEU A 138 -7.67 -7.20 1.33
N LYS A 139 -8.95 -6.91 1.07
CA LYS A 139 -9.94 -7.92 0.70
C LYS A 139 -9.58 -8.66 -0.59
N ALA A 140 -9.10 -7.95 -1.60
CA ALA A 140 -8.67 -8.55 -2.86
C ALA A 140 -7.46 -9.49 -2.65
N VAL A 141 -6.50 -9.09 -1.82
CA VAL A 141 -5.34 -9.90 -1.46
C VAL A 141 -5.79 -11.11 -0.65
N ARG A 142 -6.59 -10.94 0.42
CA ARG A 142 -7.10 -12.04 1.26
C ARG A 142 -7.85 -13.09 0.42
N GLY A 143 -8.76 -12.66 -0.45
CA GLY A 143 -9.50 -13.55 -1.35
C GLY A 143 -8.62 -14.34 -2.31
N ALA A 144 -7.42 -13.83 -2.63
CA ALA A 144 -6.48 -14.50 -3.53
C ALA A 144 -5.53 -15.46 -2.79
N VAL A 145 -4.99 -15.05 -1.64
CA VAL A 145 -4.00 -15.87 -0.92
C VAL A 145 -4.63 -16.88 0.05
N GLY A 146 -5.92 -16.72 0.38
CA GLY A 146 -6.66 -17.60 1.30
C GLY A 146 -6.51 -17.18 2.77
N GLU A 147 -7.29 -17.81 3.64
CA GLU A 147 -7.44 -17.41 5.06
C GLU A 147 -6.16 -17.67 5.90
N GLU A 148 -5.42 -18.72 5.59
CA GLU A 148 -4.25 -19.15 6.38
C GLU A 148 -2.94 -18.40 6.02
N TYR A 149 -2.94 -17.61 4.93
CA TYR A 149 -1.72 -16.93 4.51
C TYR A 149 -1.61 -15.56 5.19
N PRO A 150 -0.55 -15.30 5.99
CA PRO A 150 -0.42 -14.09 6.77
C PRO A 150 -0.38 -12.81 5.91
N ILE A 151 -1.21 -11.83 6.27
CA ILE A 151 -1.22 -10.50 5.68
C ILE A 151 -0.99 -9.46 6.76
N ALA A 152 0.16 -8.80 6.70
CA ALA A 152 0.44 -7.62 7.50
C ALA A 152 -0.01 -6.34 6.78
N VAL A 153 -0.32 -5.31 7.55
CA VAL A 153 -0.52 -3.95 7.05
C VAL A 153 0.36 -2.99 7.83
N ARG A 154 1.29 -2.32 7.12
CA ARG A 154 2.03 -1.21 7.70
C ARG A 154 1.25 0.07 7.52
N LEU A 155 0.71 0.61 8.62
CA LEU A 155 -0.16 1.79 8.62
C LEU A 155 0.56 3.02 9.18
N GLY A 156 0.36 4.18 8.54
CA GLY A 156 0.76 5.47 9.11
C GLY A 156 -0.10 5.82 10.32
N GLY A 157 0.50 5.90 11.51
CA GLY A 157 -0.20 6.17 12.77
C GLY A 157 -0.66 7.62 12.92
N CYS A 158 0.12 8.58 12.38
CA CYS A 158 -0.21 10.00 12.42
C CYS A 158 0.66 10.75 11.40
N ASP A 159 0.11 11.80 10.78
CA ASP A 159 0.88 12.61 9.82
C ASP A 159 1.76 13.67 10.52
N TYR A 160 1.62 13.87 11.83
CA TYR A 160 2.35 14.87 12.62
C TYR A 160 2.24 16.30 12.06
N LYS A 161 1.17 16.58 11.31
CA LYS A 161 0.91 17.87 10.69
C LYS A 161 -0.56 18.24 10.85
N GLU A 162 -0.82 19.54 11.08
CA GLU A 162 -2.17 20.07 11.18
C GLU A 162 -3.03 19.70 9.92
N GLY A 163 -4.25 19.27 10.14
CA GLY A 163 -5.14 18.80 9.10
C GLY A 163 -4.82 17.41 8.54
N GLY A 164 -3.79 16.73 9.06
CA GLY A 164 -3.42 15.37 8.69
C GLY A 164 -4.20 14.30 9.46
N SER A 165 -3.88 13.03 9.19
CA SER A 165 -4.41 11.90 9.95
C SER A 165 -3.95 11.95 11.41
N SER A 166 -4.85 11.60 12.32
CA SER A 166 -4.63 11.56 13.76
C SER A 166 -4.42 10.15 14.30
N ILE A 167 -3.93 10.02 15.53
CA ILE A 167 -3.87 8.72 16.24
C ILE A 167 -5.27 8.10 16.38
N ALA A 168 -6.32 8.91 16.60
CA ALA A 168 -7.70 8.39 16.67
C ALA A 168 -8.17 7.81 15.34
N ASP A 169 -7.78 8.43 14.21
CA ASP A 169 -8.03 7.87 12.88
C ASP A 169 -7.32 6.51 12.72
N SER A 170 -6.06 6.41 13.14
CA SER A 170 -5.31 5.16 12.99
C SER A 170 -5.87 4.03 13.86
N VAL A 171 -6.31 4.31 15.09
CA VAL A 171 -6.99 3.32 15.94
C VAL A 171 -8.25 2.80 15.25
N SER A 172 -9.07 3.69 14.72
CA SER A 172 -10.30 3.31 13.99
C SER A 172 -10.00 2.53 12.70
N ALA A 173 -8.96 2.94 11.97
CA ALA A 173 -8.49 2.23 10.78
C ALA A 173 -7.97 0.83 11.12
N CYS A 174 -7.20 0.66 12.21
CA CYS A 174 -6.73 -0.64 12.69
C CYS A 174 -7.89 -1.60 12.99
N ILE A 175 -8.93 -1.12 13.68
CA ILE A 175 -10.14 -1.93 13.95
C ILE A 175 -10.83 -2.38 12.65
N ALA A 176 -10.88 -1.48 11.65
CA ALA A 176 -11.48 -1.82 10.36
C ALA A 176 -10.62 -2.81 9.56
N LEU A 177 -9.29 -2.69 9.63
CA LEU A 177 -8.33 -3.59 8.97
C LEU A 177 -8.34 -5.00 9.59
N GLU A 178 -8.38 -5.10 10.92
CA GLU A 178 -8.53 -6.37 11.63
C GLU A 178 -9.82 -7.09 11.19
N LYS A 179 -10.95 -6.40 11.21
CA LYS A 179 -12.24 -6.93 10.74
C LYS A 179 -12.24 -7.34 9.26
N ALA A 180 -11.40 -6.71 8.46
CA ALA A 180 -11.25 -7.02 7.03
C ALA A 180 -10.25 -8.16 6.75
N GLY A 181 -9.61 -8.71 7.79
CA GLY A 181 -8.74 -9.89 7.69
C GLY A 181 -7.24 -9.57 7.66
N ALA A 182 -6.78 -8.46 8.24
CA ALA A 182 -5.36 -8.24 8.52
C ALA A 182 -4.96 -9.08 9.76
N ASP A 183 -3.85 -9.82 9.65
CA ASP A 183 -3.32 -10.67 10.73
C ASP A 183 -2.33 -9.93 11.62
N LEU A 184 -1.66 -8.91 11.08
CA LEU A 184 -0.66 -8.11 11.78
C LEU A 184 -0.76 -6.64 11.37
N LEU A 185 -0.64 -5.75 12.35
CA LEU A 185 -0.60 -4.32 12.15
C LEU A 185 0.76 -3.77 12.60
N ASP A 186 1.54 -3.26 11.65
CA ASP A 186 2.82 -2.57 11.89
C ASP A 186 2.56 -1.04 11.83
N ILE A 187 2.67 -0.37 12.97
CA ILE A 187 2.37 1.07 13.07
C ILE A 187 3.65 1.88 12.96
N SER A 188 3.67 2.79 11.99
CA SER A 188 4.83 3.64 11.69
C SER A 188 4.41 5.11 11.51
N GLY A 189 5.32 5.97 11.04
CA GLY A 189 5.00 7.36 10.67
C GLY A 189 3.98 7.45 9.53
N GLY A 190 3.30 8.59 9.43
CA GLY A 190 2.36 8.89 8.35
C GLY A 190 3.07 9.32 7.07
N LEU A 191 2.68 10.51 6.53
CA LEU A 191 3.23 11.04 5.27
C LEU A 191 4.74 11.30 5.32
N PHE A 192 5.24 11.63 6.51
CA PHE A 192 6.64 11.92 6.79
C PHE A 192 7.14 10.83 7.74
N GLY A 193 7.81 9.85 7.22
CA GLY A 193 8.47 8.79 7.98
C GLY A 193 9.96 8.99 8.03
#